data_fa48d29bd805eb4028fcd90e9984535c
#
_entry.id   fa48d29bd805eb4028fcd90e9984535c
#
_cell.length_a   1.000
_cell.length_b   1.000
_cell.length_c   1.000
_cell.angle_alpha   90.00
_cell.angle_beta   90.00
_cell.angle_gamma   90.00
#
_symmetry.space_group_name_H-M   'P 1'
#
loop_
_entity.id
_entity.type
_entity.pdbx_description
1 polymer ?
#
loop_
_entity_poly.entity_id
_entity_poly.type
_entity_poly.pdbx_seq_one_letter_code
_entity_poly.pdbx_strand_id
1 'polypeptide(L)'
;LHHSADIPEALAKIARSKTFDNGMICASEQSLIIERAQEEQVVAEAKAQGYCFLSDEDGKKLASVLFRPDGTMNPQTVGKTAPYLAELAGITVPPDARILVARERGTGMVCPYSMEKLCPVLGFYVMDSEDEVLAKCMEILDFEGRGHTFSIHAEDERVIRKFAEKIPVSRFLVNTPAALGGIGAETGLFPALTLGCGAAGGSASSNNISPLDLINIRRVAWGRKESKPEPVHSPELVELLAQKILERLEH
;
A
#
# COMPACT_ATOMS: atom_id res chain seq x y z
N LEU A 1 7.04 -0.52 -7.03
CA LEU A 1 7.39 0.49 -8.03
C LEU A 1 7.37 -0.16 -9.41
N HIS A 2 6.48 0.28 -10.28
CA HIS A 2 6.32 -0.22 -11.65
C HIS A 2 7.18 0.58 -12.62
N HIS A 3 7.61 -0.03 -13.72
CA HIS A 3 8.47 0.60 -14.73
C HIS A 3 7.82 1.78 -15.48
N SER A 4 6.47 1.90 -15.45
CA SER A 4 5.77 3.04 -16.04
C SER A 4 5.83 4.31 -15.18
N ALA A 5 6.30 4.24 -13.94
CA ALA A 5 6.41 5.40 -13.07
C ALA A 5 7.59 6.30 -13.47
N ASP A 6 7.50 7.57 -13.11
CA ASP A 6 8.69 8.41 -13.00
C ASP A 6 9.54 7.93 -11.81
N ILE A 7 10.59 7.17 -12.10
CA ILE A 7 11.43 6.51 -11.09
C ILE A 7 12.07 7.51 -10.13
N PRO A 8 12.73 8.62 -10.59
CA PRO A 8 13.26 9.66 -9.72
C PRO A 8 12.22 10.24 -8.77
N GLU A 9 11.05 10.62 -9.29
CA GLU A 9 9.97 11.19 -8.47
C GLU A 9 9.39 10.17 -7.48
N ALA A 10 9.18 8.93 -7.91
CA ALA A 10 8.70 7.86 -7.04
C ALA A 10 9.65 7.60 -5.87
N LEU A 11 10.96 7.51 -6.13
CA LEU A 11 11.97 7.32 -5.09
C LEU A 11 12.05 8.52 -4.15
N ALA A 12 11.92 9.75 -4.65
CA ALA A 12 11.85 10.95 -3.82
C ALA A 12 10.64 10.92 -2.86
N LYS A 13 9.48 10.49 -3.35
CA LYS A 13 8.25 10.30 -2.54
C LYS A 13 8.44 9.22 -1.49
N ILE A 14 9.00 8.06 -1.85
CA ILE A 14 9.31 6.97 -0.92
C ILE A 14 10.31 7.44 0.15
N ALA A 15 11.37 8.15 -0.24
CA ALA A 15 12.35 8.69 0.71
C ALA A 15 11.70 9.66 1.69
N ARG A 16 10.88 10.59 1.19
CA ARG A 16 10.16 11.54 2.03
C ARG A 16 9.21 10.83 3.01
N SER A 17 8.52 9.81 2.56
CA SER A 17 7.64 8.98 3.38
C SER A 17 8.40 8.21 4.45
N LYS A 18 9.44 7.48 4.04
CA LYS A 18 10.21 6.60 4.95
C LYS A 18 11.06 7.36 5.96
N THR A 19 11.42 8.61 5.67
CA THR A 19 12.15 9.48 6.60
C THR A 19 11.24 10.41 7.41
N PHE A 20 9.98 10.52 7.07
CA PHE A 20 9.00 11.25 7.87
C PHE A 20 8.87 10.57 9.24
N ASP A 21 9.07 11.36 10.29
CA ASP A 21 9.12 10.87 11.68
C ASP A 21 10.04 9.65 11.86
N ASN A 22 11.16 9.63 11.12
CA ASN A 22 12.10 8.51 11.08
C ASN A 22 11.44 7.14 10.86
N GLY A 23 10.40 7.07 10.03
CA GLY A 23 9.73 5.83 9.63
C GLY A 23 8.81 5.23 10.69
N MET A 24 8.40 5.98 11.71
CA MET A 24 7.49 5.50 12.76
C MET A 24 6.03 5.41 12.31
N ILE A 25 5.63 6.14 11.27
CA ILE A 25 4.25 6.04 10.77
C ILE A 25 4.02 4.64 10.20
N CYS A 26 3.02 3.93 10.73
CA CYS A 26 2.69 2.55 10.36
C CYS A 26 2.33 2.38 8.88
N ALA A 27 1.90 3.44 8.19
CA ALA A 27 1.65 3.43 6.75
C ALA A 27 2.92 3.66 5.90
N SER A 28 4.10 3.89 6.50
CA SER A 28 5.35 4.08 5.74
C SER A 28 5.76 2.79 5.03
N GLU A 29 6.44 2.94 3.90
CA GLU A 29 6.92 1.82 3.10
C GLU A 29 7.83 0.90 3.92
N GLN A 30 7.59 -0.41 3.85
CA GLN A 30 8.39 -1.44 4.53
C GLN A 30 9.29 -2.18 3.54
N SER A 31 8.80 -2.34 2.31
CA SER A 31 9.48 -3.06 1.24
C SER A 31 9.33 -2.31 -0.08
N LEU A 32 10.43 -2.24 -0.84
CA LEU A 32 10.45 -1.77 -2.22
C LEU A 32 10.60 -2.98 -3.13
N ILE A 33 9.56 -3.28 -3.91
CA ILE A 33 9.50 -4.42 -4.81
C ILE A 33 9.46 -3.91 -6.23
N ILE A 34 10.34 -4.42 -7.08
CA ILE A 34 10.51 -3.99 -8.48
C ILE A 34 10.65 -5.18 -9.42
N GLU A 35 10.48 -4.92 -10.71
CA GLU A 35 10.87 -5.86 -11.76
C GLU A 35 12.37 -5.75 -12.07
N ARG A 36 13.00 -6.89 -12.42
CA ARG A 36 14.44 -6.98 -12.72
C ARG A 36 14.87 -6.04 -13.84
N ALA A 37 14.02 -5.84 -14.83
CA ALA A 37 14.33 -4.99 -15.97
C ALA A 37 14.68 -3.54 -15.60
N GLN A 38 14.19 -3.06 -14.45
CA GLN A 38 14.44 -1.69 -13.98
C GLN A 38 15.47 -1.60 -12.83
N GLU A 39 16.03 -2.73 -12.40
CA GLU A 39 16.87 -2.79 -11.18
C GLU A 39 18.06 -1.84 -11.23
N GLU A 40 18.80 -1.82 -12.32
CA GLU A 40 20.00 -0.97 -12.47
C GLU A 40 19.63 0.52 -12.33
N GLN A 41 18.59 0.96 -13.01
CA GLN A 41 18.11 2.33 -12.97
C GLN A 41 17.62 2.71 -11.58
N VAL A 42 16.78 1.85 -10.96
CA VAL A 42 16.24 2.11 -9.61
C VAL A 42 17.36 2.18 -8.58
N VAL A 43 18.33 1.28 -8.62
CA VAL A 43 19.45 1.27 -7.65
C VAL A 43 20.34 2.49 -7.82
N ALA A 44 20.64 2.89 -9.07
CA ALA A 44 21.46 4.07 -9.35
C ALA A 44 20.79 5.34 -8.83
N GLU A 45 19.51 5.54 -9.17
CA GLU A 45 18.72 6.70 -8.76
C GLU A 45 18.50 6.72 -7.24
N ALA A 46 18.17 5.59 -6.63
CA ALA A 46 18.01 5.50 -5.18
C ALA A 46 19.30 5.92 -4.44
N LYS A 47 20.47 5.44 -4.90
CA LYS A 47 21.77 5.85 -4.31
C LYS A 47 22.01 7.36 -4.43
N ALA A 48 21.66 7.96 -5.55
CA ALA A 48 21.76 9.41 -5.74
C ALA A 48 20.87 10.21 -4.77
N GLN A 49 19.81 9.59 -4.26
CA GLN A 49 18.87 10.18 -3.31
C GLN A 49 19.11 9.80 -1.83
N GLY A 50 20.27 9.19 -1.52
CA GLY A 50 20.66 8.86 -0.16
C GLY A 50 20.16 7.50 0.37
N TYR A 51 19.75 6.59 -0.52
CA TYR A 51 19.50 5.19 -0.16
C TYR A 51 20.85 4.46 -0.10
N CYS A 52 21.19 3.88 1.05
CA CYS A 52 22.40 3.12 1.26
C CYS A 52 22.09 1.62 1.15
N PHE A 53 22.47 0.98 0.05
CA PHE A 53 22.35 -0.45 -0.14
C PHE A 53 23.47 -1.17 0.64
N LEU A 54 23.05 -1.99 1.59
CA LEU A 54 23.95 -2.75 2.45
C LEU A 54 24.49 -3.99 1.73
N SER A 55 25.71 -4.41 2.13
CA SER A 55 26.19 -5.76 1.82
C SER A 55 25.39 -6.82 2.60
N ASP A 56 25.46 -8.08 2.18
CA ASP A 56 24.79 -9.18 2.89
C ASP A 56 25.31 -9.30 4.35
N GLU A 57 26.59 -9.01 4.58
CA GLU A 57 27.19 -9.04 5.92
C GLU A 57 26.65 -7.89 6.78
N ASP A 58 26.62 -6.68 6.26
CA ASP A 58 26.09 -5.52 6.97
C ASP A 58 24.59 -5.62 7.19
N GLY A 59 23.86 -6.20 6.22
CA GLY A 59 22.46 -6.55 6.40
C GLY A 59 22.24 -7.49 7.60
N LYS A 60 23.06 -8.52 7.77
CA LYS A 60 22.97 -9.41 8.94
C LYS A 60 23.27 -8.69 10.24
N LYS A 61 24.30 -7.83 10.27
CA LYS A 61 24.61 -7.01 11.46
C LYS A 61 23.43 -6.09 11.81
N LEU A 62 22.87 -5.40 10.84
CA LEU A 62 21.71 -4.52 11.05
C LEU A 62 20.50 -5.32 11.57
N ALA A 63 20.17 -6.46 10.96
CA ALA A 63 19.05 -7.30 11.40
C ALA A 63 19.20 -7.72 12.88
N SER A 64 20.40 -8.03 13.33
CA SER A 64 20.68 -8.47 14.72
C SER A 64 20.43 -7.38 15.77
N VAL A 65 20.45 -6.11 15.38
CA VAL A 65 20.13 -4.98 16.27
C VAL A 65 18.70 -4.51 16.14
N LEU A 66 18.10 -4.67 14.94
CA LEU A 66 16.72 -4.28 14.68
C LEU A 66 15.69 -5.22 15.33
N PHE A 67 15.96 -6.52 15.33
CA PHE A 67 15.01 -7.53 15.77
C PHE A 67 15.51 -8.33 16.95
N ARG A 68 14.58 -8.68 17.84
CA ARG A 68 14.83 -9.61 18.95
C ARG A 68 14.71 -11.06 18.45
N PRO A 69 15.20 -12.03 19.24
CA PRO A 69 15.11 -13.44 18.86
C PRO A 69 13.69 -13.96 18.64
N ASP A 70 12.68 -13.32 19.23
CA ASP A 70 11.27 -13.62 19.06
C ASP A 70 10.65 -12.95 17.80
N GLY A 71 11.45 -12.23 17.01
CA GLY A 71 11.05 -11.51 15.81
C GLY A 71 10.43 -10.14 16.06
N THR A 72 10.24 -9.74 17.31
CA THR A 72 9.73 -8.39 17.60
C THR A 72 10.83 -7.34 17.36
N MET A 73 10.41 -6.14 16.94
CA MET A 73 11.34 -5.03 16.73
C MET A 73 11.95 -4.58 18.06
N ASN A 74 13.25 -4.28 18.05
CA ASN A 74 13.95 -3.73 19.21
C ASN A 74 13.49 -2.27 19.45
N PRO A 75 12.85 -1.95 20.59
CA PRO A 75 12.37 -0.61 20.87
C PRO A 75 13.44 0.49 20.82
N GLN A 76 14.71 0.15 21.02
CA GLN A 76 15.81 1.12 20.96
C GLN A 76 16.10 1.62 19.54
N THR A 77 15.60 0.91 18.51
CA THR A 77 15.80 1.27 17.10
C THR A 77 14.61 2.00 16.48
N VAL A 78 13.48 2.02 17.17
CA VAL A 78 12.26 2.69 16.71
C VAL A 78 12.48 4.20 16.64
N GLY A 79 12.16 4.80 15.48
CA GLY A 79 12.28 6.25 15.26
C GLY A 79 13.71 6.78 15.24
N LYS A 80 14.71 5.93 15.09
CA LYS A 80 16.12 6.33 14.99
C LYS A 80 16.51 6.58 13.54
N THR A 81 17.47 7.48 13.34
CA THR A 81 17.98 7.83 12.01
C THR A 81 18.81 6.71 11.39
N ALA A 82 18.95 6.69 10.08
CA ALA A 82 19.76 5.69 9.38
C ALA A 82 21.23 5.68 9.84
N PRO A 83 21.93 6.82 10.03
CA PRO A 83 23.30 6.83 10.58
C PRO A 83 23.39 6.25 11.99
N TYR A 84 22.42 6.56 12.87
CA TYR A 84 22.40 5.99 14.23
C TYR A 84 22.24 4.46 14.22
N LEU A 85 21.36 3.94 13.36
CA LEU A 85 21.17 2.50 13.22
C LEU A 85 22.42 1.81 12.67
N ALA A 86 23.10 2.44 11.72
CA ALA A 86 24.36 1.94 11.17
C ALA A 86 25.47 1.90 12.24
N GLU A 87 25.62 2.97 13.02
CA GLU A 87 26.56 3.03 14.14
C GLU A 87 26.29 1.92 15.17
N LEU A 88 25.01 1.76 15.56
CA LEU A 88 24.58 0.72 16.50
C LEU A 88 24.91 -0.70 16.01
N ALA A 89 24.82 -0.93 14.70
CA ALA A 89 25.13 -2.20 14.06
C ALA A 89 26.63 -2.37 13.72
N GLY A 90 27.47 -1.37 13.99
CA GLY A 90 28.89 -1.39 13.60
C GLY A 90 29.11 -1.38 12.09
N ILE A 91 28.26 -0.65 11.35
CA ILE A 91 28.29 -0.53 9.89
C ILE A 91 28.74 0.88 9.51
N THR A 92 29.61 0.98 8.52
CA THR A 92 30.00 2.28 7.96
C THR A 92 29.11 2.64 6.78
N VAL A 93 28.45 3.80 6.86
CA VAL A 93 27.58 4.33 5.80
C VAL A 93 27.98 5.79 5.49
N PRO A 94 27.62 6.31 4.30
CA PRO A 94 27.78 7.71 4.01
C PRO A 94 27.07 8.61 5.04
N PRO A 95 27.62 9.75 5.42
CA PRO A 95 27.05 10.63 6.46
C PRO A 95 25.70 11.22 6.07
N ASP A 96 25.40 11.26 4.79
CA ASP A 96 24.15 11.70 4.19
C ASP A 96 23.15 10.56 3.90
N ALA A 97 23.45 9.33 4.38
CA ALA A 97 22.54 8.19 4.26
C ALA A 97 21.20 8.49 4.93
N ARG A 98 20.13 8.44 4.14
CA ARG A 98 18.76 8.71 4.60
C ARG A 98 18.00 7.44 4.94
N ILE A 99 18.22 6.38 4.15
CA ILE A 99 17.54 5.09 4.24
C ILE A 99 18.57 3.99 4.08
N LEU A 100 18.51 2.97 4.95
CA LEU A 100 19.28 1.74 4.79
C LEU A 100 18.45 0.73 4.02
N VAL A 101 19.03 0.10 3.02
CA VAL A 101 18.34 -0.84 2.13
C VAL A 101 19.03 -2.19 2.21
N ALA A 102 18.30 -3.21 2.61
CA ALA A 102 18.78 -4.58 2.61
C ALA A 102 18.07 -5.39 1.51
N ARG A 103 18.85 -6.10 0.68
CA ARG A 103 18.30 -7.02 -0.31
C ARG A 103 17.68 -8.22 0.41
N GLU A 104 16.48 -8.60 -0.02
CA GLU A 104 15.76 -9.74 0.52
C GLU A 104 15.16 -10.57 -0.63
N ARG A 105 14.96 -11.85 -0.39
CA ARG A 105 14.37 -12.76 -1.40
C ARG A 105 13.14 -13.47 -0.89
N GLY A 106 13.15 -13.83 0.38
CA GLY A 106 12.09 -14.58 1.03
C GLY A 106 11.19 -13.69 1.89
N THR A 107 10.29 -14.36 2.59
CA THR A 107 9.36 -13.77 3.54
C THR A 107 9.32 -14.63 4.80
N GLY A 108 9.10 -14.03 5.94
CA GLY A 108 9.02 -14.76 7.21
C GLY A 108 10.15 -14.45 8.18
N MET A 109 10.13 -15.09 9.34
CA MET A 109 11.06 -14.84 10.47
C MET A 109 12.55 -14.97 10.10
N VAL A 110 12.87 -15.83 9.13
CA VAL A 110 14.25 -16.04 8.65
C VAL A 110 14.68 -14.98 7.62
N CYS A 111 13.74 -14.15 7.17
CA CYS A 111 13.92 -13.08 6.21
C CYS A 111 13.55 -11.74 6.88
N PRO A 112 14.38 -11.23 7.81
CA PRO A 112 13.99 -10.17 8.75
C PRO A 112 13.54 -8.89 8.07
N TYR A 113 14.01 -8.60 6.88
CA TYR A 113 13.60 -7.40 6.14
C TYR A 113 12.23 -7.48 5.49
N SER A 114 11.55 -8.65 5.57
CA SER A 114 10.11 -8.76 5.27
C SER A 114 9.22 -8.23 6.40
N MET A 115 9.74 -8.16 7.64
CA MET A 115 8.99 -7.71 8.80
C MET A 115 8.87 -6.18 8.90
N GLU A 116 7.95 -5.69 9.73
CA GLU A 116 7.77 -4.26 9.98
C GLU A 116 9.03 -3.63 10.59
N LYS A 117 9.39 -2.46 10.07
CA LYS A 117 10.55 -1.66 10.50
C LYS A 117 10.11 -0.22 10.75
N LEU A 118 9.90 0.14 12.01
CA LEU A 118 9.52 1.49 12.44
C LEU A 118 10.74 2.41 12.52
N CYS A 119 11.52 2.42 11.44
CA CYS A 119 12.75 3.20 11.27
C CYS A 119 13.08 3.32 9.77
N PRO A 120 14.05 4.16 9.35
CA PRO A 120 14.40 4.35 7.94
C PRO A 120 15.16 3.16 7.32
N VAL A 121 14.53 2.00 7.30
CA VAL A 121 15.07 0.76 6.72
C VAL A 121 14.04 0.16 5.76
N LEU A 122 14.49 -0.29 4.58
CA LEU A 122 13.66 -0.97 3.57
C LEU A 122 14.20 -2.35 3.23
N GLY A 123 13.30 -3.31 3.06
CA GLY A 123 13.57 -4.53 2.31
C GLY A 123 13.51 -4.23 0.80
N PHE A 124 14.43 -4.79 0.02
CA PHE A 124 14.49 -4.58 -1.42
C PHE A 124 14.37 -5.92 -2.15
N TYR A 125 13.34 -6.04 -2.99
CA TYR A 125 13.01 -7.25 -3.71
C TYR A 125 13.04 -7.02 -5.22
N VAL A 126 13.62 -7.95 -5.95
CA VAL A 126 13.68 -7.94 -7.41
C VAL A 126 13.02 -9.20 -7.95
N MET A 127 11.95 -9.02 -8.71
CA MET A 127 11.15 -10.08 -9.31
C MET A 127 11.34 -10.09 -10.83
N ASP A 128 11.05 -11.21 -11.47
CA ASP A 128 11.28 -11.36 -12.91
C ASP A 128 10.08 -10.90 -13.75
N SER A 129 8.90 -10.70 -13.13
CA SER A 129 7.69 -10.24 -13.81
C SER A 129 6.74 -9.49 -12.89
N GLU A 130 5.79 -8.74 -13.48
CA GLU A 130 4.70 -8.04 -12.79
C GLU A 130 3.86 -9.00 -11.93
N ASP A 131 3.58 -10.21 -12.42
CA ASP A 131 2.81 -11.21 -11.68
C ASP A 131 3.59 -11.73 -10.45
N GLU A 132 4.90 -11.87 -10.54
CA GLU A 132 5.75 -12.20 -9.40
C GLU A 132 5.85 -11.04 -8.40
N VAL A 133 5.89 -9.79 -8.87
CA VAL A 133 5.79 -8.61 -7.98
C VAL A 133 4.49 -8.66 -7.20
N LEU A 134 3.36 -8.90 -7.85
CA LEU A 134 2.06 -9.01 -7.18
C LEU A 134 2.03 -10.19 -6.19
N ALA A 135 2.55 -11.35 -6.59
CA ALA A 135 2.64 -12.53 -5.72
C ALA A 135 3.50 -12.25 -4.47
N LYS A 136 4.64 -11.58 -4.63
CA LYS A 136 5.51 -11.21 -3.52
C LYS A 136 4.84 -10.19 -2.58
N CYS A 137 4.10 -9.22 -3.12
CA CYS A 137 3.31 -8.30 -2.32
C CYS A 137 2.28 -9.04 -1.45
N MET A 138 1.57 -10.01 -2.04
CA MET A 138 0.60 -10.83 -1.33
C MET A 138 1.27 -11.69 -0.25
N GLU A 139 2.39 -12.32 -0.57
CA GLU A 139 3.16 -13.16 0.38
C GLU A 139 3.59 -12.37 1.62
N ILE A 140 4.10 -11.14 1.43
CA ILE A 140 4.50 -10.27 2.55
C ILE A 140 3.27 -9.85 3.37
N LEU A 141 2.16 -9.46 2.72
CA LEU A 141 0.93 -9.08 3.41
C LEU A 141 0.31 -10.27 4.17
N ASP A 142 0.42 -11.49 3.65
CA ASP A 142 -0.07 -12.69 4.32
C ASP A 142 0.74 -13.03 5.57
N PHE A 143 2.01 -12.70 5.57
CA PHE A 143 2.89 -12.90 6.71
C PHE A 143 2.76 -11.78 7.76
N GLU A 144 2.85 -10.51 7.36
CA GLU A 144 2.85 -9.36 8.27
C GLU A 144 1.44 -8.93 8.71
N GLY A 145 0.43 -9.27 7.95
CA GLY A 145 -0.97 -8.90 8.19
C GLY A 145 -1.59 -8.09 7.06
N ARG A 146 -2.79 -8.51 6.68
CA ARG A 146 -3.61 -7.84 5.66
C ARG A 146 -4.34 -6.62 6.24
N GLY A 147 -4.81 -5.76 5.36
CA GLY A 147 -5.81 -4.75 5.67
C GLY A 147 -5.29 -3.33 5.90
N HIS A 148 -3.99 -3.11 6.13
CA HIS A 148 -3.50 -1.78 6.47
C HIS A 148 -3.37 -0.86 5.24
N THR A 149 -2.21 -0.78 4.64
CA THR A 149 -1.89 0.18 3.57
C THR A 149 -0.96 -0.44 2.55
N PHE A 150 -1.22 -0.16 1.28
CA PHE A 150 -0.36 -0.49 0.15
C PHE A 150 -0.12 0.75 -0.69
N SER A 151 1.08 0.92 -1.23
CA SER A 151 1.43 2.02 -2.13
C SER A 151 1.97 1.48 -3.44
N ILE A 152 1.46 2.02 -4.55
CA ILE A 152 1.97 1.78 -5.89
C ILE A 152 2.43 3.09 -6.53
N HIS A 153 3.57 3.05 -7.20
CA HIS A 153 4.01 4.09 -8.11
C HIS A 153 3.97 3.53 -9.53
N ALA A 154 3.07 4.05 -10.35
CA ALA A 154 2.82 3.62 -11.73
C ALA A 154 2.01 4.68 -12.48
N GLU A 155 2.21 4.77 -13.81
CA GLU A 155 1.38 5.59 -14.70
C GLU A 155 0.40 4.71 -15.53
N ASP A 156 0.61 3.40 -15.58
CA ASP A 156 -0.31 2.47 -16.27
C ASP A 156 -1.53 2.16 -15.38
N GLU A 157 -2.68 2.76 -15.75
CA GLU A 157 -3.95 2.54 -15.03
C GLU A 157 -4.39 1.07 -15.00
N ARG A 158 -4.04 0.28 -16.01
CA ARG A 158 -4.37 -1.15 -16.06
C ARG A 158 -3.66 -1.90 -14.93
N VAL A 159 -2.39 -1.57 -14.70
CA VAL A 159 -1.59 -2.14 -13.61
C VAL A 159 -2.12 -1.67 -12.26
N ILE A 160 -2.41 -0.38 -12.12
CA ILE A 160 -2.98 0.18 -10.88
C ILE A 160 -4.27 -0.56 -10.52
N ARG A 161 -5.21 -0.74 -11.47
CA ARG A 161 -6.47 -1.46 -11.26
C ARG A 161 -6.23 -2.94 -10.91
N LYS A 162 -5.34 -3.63 -11.64
CA LYS A 162 -5.01 -5.03 -11.39
C LYS A 162 -4.53 -5.26 -9.95
N PHE A 163 -3.66 -4.38 -9.45
CA PHE A 163 -3.17 -4.47 -8.07
C PHE A 163 -4.26 -4.07 -7.07
N ALA A 164 -5.00 -2.99 -7.31
CA ALA A 164 -6.06 -2.53 -6.42
C ALA A 164 -7.18 -3.57 -6.20
N GLU A 165 -7.49 -4.38 -7.22
CA GLU A 165 -8.49 -5.44 -7.13
C GLU A 165 -8.01 -6.66 -6.32
N LYS A 166 -6.70 -6.90 -6.26
CA LYS A 166 -6.13 -8.11 -5.67
C LYS A 166 -5.52 -7.88 -4.29
N ILE A 167 -4.97 -6.71 -4.02
CA ILE A 167 -4.29 -6.40 -2.76
C ILE A 167 -5.31 -6.11 -1.64
N PRO A 168 -5.38 -6.93 -0.58
CA PRO A 168 -6.41 -6.84 0.45
C PRO A 168 -6.07 -5.82 1.52
N VAL A 169 -6.11 -4.53 1.18
CA VAL A 169 -5.84 -3.41 2.09
C VAL A 169 -7.00 -2.42 2.14
N SER A 170 -7.10 -1.66 3.23
CA SER A 170 -8.09 -0.60 3.39
C SER A 170 -7.69 0.71 2.70
N ARG A 171 -6.39 0.92 2.50
CA ARG A 171 -5.83 2.10 1.82
C ARG A 171 -4.88 1.65 0.73
N PHE A 172 -5.32 1.82 -0.50
CA PHE A 172 -4.50 1.62 -1.68
C PHE A 172 -4.10 3.00 -2.22
N LEU A 173 -2.82 3.33 -2.11
CA LEU A 173 -2.27 4.64 -2.42
C LEU A 173 -1.56 4.62 -3.77
N VAL A 174 -1.77 5.65 -4.58
CA VAL A 174 -1.18 5.76 -5.91
C VAL A 174 -0.35 7.03 -5.98
N ASN A 175 0.92 6.89 -6.37
CA ASN A 175 1.85 7.98 -6.68
C ASN A 175 1.98 9.04 -5.55
N THR A 176 1.87 8.63 -4.29
CA THR A 176 1.98 9.50 -3.12
C THR A 176 2.92 8.89 -2.08
N PRO A 177 3.60 9.70 -1.25
CA PRO A 177 4.34 9.19 -0.08
C PRO A 177 3.39 8.42 0.84
N ALA A 178 3.65 7.13 1.09
CA ALA A 178 2.66 6.26 1.75
C ALA A 178 2.32 6.73 3.17
N ALA A 179 3.29 7.20 3.96
CA ALA A 179 3.04 7.74 5.29
C ALA A 179 2.07 8.92 5.26
N LEU A 180 2.34 9.91 4.39
CA LEU A 180 1.56 11.15 4.30
C LEU A 180 0.22 10.92 3.58
N GLY A 181 0.22 10.12 2.53
CA GLY A 181 -1.00 9.75 1.83
C GLY A 181 -1.95 8.93 2.70
N GLY A 182 -1.43 7.96 3.46
CA GLY A 182 -2.19 7.08 4.33
C GLY A 182 -2.89 7.82 5.47
N ILE A 183 -2.23 8.79 6.09
CA ILE A 183 -2.83 9.62 7.15
C ILE A 183 -3.75 10.74 6.62
N GLY A 184 -3.93 10.84 5.31
CA GLY A 184 -4.81 11.85 4.69
C GLY A 184 -4.19 13.25 4.56
N ALA A 185 -2.87 13.40 4.73
CA ALA A 185 -2.20 14.70 4.59
C ALA A 185 -2.03 15.12 3.12
N GLU A 186 -1.93 14.15 2.19
CA GLU A 186 -1.69 14.39 0.75
C GLU A 186 -2.67 13.63 -0.15
N THR A 187 -3.78 13.17 0.39
CA THR A 187 -4.86 12.49 -0.34
C THR A 187 -6.22 12.99 0.11
N GLY A 188 -7.28 12.56 -0.55
CA GLY A 188 -8.67 12.85 -0.14
C GLY A 188 -9.17 11.99 1.03
N LEU A 189 -8.33 11.20 1.67
CA LEU A 189 -8.69 10.44 2.87
C LEU A 189 -8.89 11.38 4.07
N PHE A 190 -9.74 10.97 5.02
CA PHE A 190 -9.92 11.75 6.25
C PHE A 190 -8.60 11.83 7.04
N PRO A 191 -8.17 13.02 7.48
CA PRO A 191 -6.94 13.16 8.24
C PRO A 191 -7.02 12.45 9.60
N ALA A 192 -6.20 11.40 9.79
CA ALA A 192 -6.13 10.67 11.05
C ALA A 192 -4.79 9.93 11.18
N LEU A 193 -4.32 9.79 12.43
CA LEU A 193 -3.18 8.93 12.75
C LEU A 193 -3.61 7.51 13.13
N THR A 194 -4.90 7.31 13.44
CA THR A 194 -5.46 5.99 13.70
C THR A 194 -6.08 5.45 12.43
N LEU A 195 -5.52 4.37 11.89
CA LEU A 195 -5.89 3.77 10.61
C LEU A 195 -6.51 2.39 10.84
N GLY A 196 -7.79 2.23 10.47
CA GLY A 196 -8.47 0.94 10.52
C GLY A 196 -7.96 -0.01 9.44
N CYS A 197 -7.90 -1.31 9.74
CA CYS A 197 -7.46 -2.35 8.80
C CYS A 197 -8.62 -3.12 8.15
N GLY A 198 -9.87 -2.77 8.47
CA GLY A 198 -11.07 -3.39 7.92
C GLY A 198 -11.21 -4.88 8.27
N ALA A 199 -12.19 -5.53 7.67
CA ALA A 199 -12.43 -6.95 7.89
C ALA A 199 -11.25 -7.83 7.45
N ALA A 200 -10.53 -7.43 6.40
CA ALA A 200 -9.34 -8.16 5.93
C ALA A 200 -8.22 -8.21 6.98
N GLY A 201 -8.12 -7.18 7.83
CA GLY A 201 -7.16 -7.11 8.94
C GLY A 201 -7.76 -7.43 10.31
N GLY A 202 -8.98 -7.99 10.36
CA GLY A 202 -9.66 -8.33 11.62
C GLY A 202 -10.12 -7.11 12.43
N SER A 203 -10.28 -5.95 11.81
CA SER A 203 -10.63 -4.68 12.42
C SER A 203 -12.10 -4.32 12.15
N ALA A 204 -12.71 -3.57 13.08
CA ALA A 204 -14.11 -3.15 12.96
C ALA A 204 -14.36 -2.07 11.90
N SER A 205 -13.34 -1.33 11.50
CA SER A 205 -13.43 -0.26 10.50
C SER A 205 -12.26 -0.29 9.53
N SER A 206 -12.52 0.05 8.27
CA SER A 206 -11.49 0.32 7.25
C SER A 206 -11.15 1.80 7.13
N ASN A 207 -11.82 2.67 7.90
CA ASN A 207 -11.67 4.11 7.78
C ASN A 207 -10.34 4.61 8.38
N ASN A 208 -9.95 5.79 7.94
CA ASN A 208 -9.16 6.69 8.76
C ASN A 208 -10.09 7.16 9.89
N ILE A 209 -9.77 6.80 11.12
CA ILE A 209 -10.72 6.94 12.24
C ILE A 209 -10.98 8.41 12.53
N SER A 210 -12.24 8.77 12.52
CA SER A 210 -12.77 10.10 12.75
C SER A 210 -13.72 10.12 13.98
N PRO A 211 -14.12 11.29 14.48
CA PRO A 211 -15.16 11.37 15.51
C PRO A 211 -16.46 10.66 15.12
N LEU A 212 -16.77 10.54 13.82
CA LEU A 212 -17.97 9.85 13.34
C LEU A 212 -17.92 8.34 13.60
N ASP A 213 -16.73 7.75 13.69
CA ASP A 213 -16.56 6.33 14.01
C ASP A 213 -16.78 6.03 15.51
N LEU A 214 -16.85 7.08 16.34
CA LEU A 214 -17.03 6.99 17.80
C LEU A 214 -18.47 7.28 18.26
N ILE A 215 -19.36 7.69 17.35
CA ILE A 215 -20.76 7.98 17.67
C ILE A 215 -21.66 6.81 17.37
N ASN A 216 -22.71 6.67 18.21
CA ASN A 216 -23.74 5.64 17.98
C ASN A 216 -24.81 6.19 17.03
N ILE A 217 -24.81 5.73 15.78
CA ILE A 217 -25.77 6.12 14.76
C ILE A 217 -27.04 5.28 14.91
N ARG A 218 -28.16 5.91 15.21
CA ARG A 218 -29.50 5.28 15.17
C ARG A 218 -30.19 5.62 13.86
N ARG A 219 -30.93 4.65 13.34
CA ARG A 219 -31.72 4.80 12.12
C ARG A 219 -33.18 4.49 12.40
N VAL A 220 -34.08 5.37 11.96
CA VAL A 220 -35.52 5.11 11.94
C VAL A 220 -35.89 4.82 10.49
N ALA A 221 -36.49 3.69 10.26
CA ALA A 221 -36.91 3.28 8.91
C ALA A 221 -38.40 2.99 8.91
N TRP A 222 -39.09 3.52 7.91
CA TRP A 222 -40.51 3.26 7.67
C TRP A 222 -40.66 2.23 6.55
N GLY A 223 -41.69 1.38 6.67
CA GLY A 223 -42.10 0.50 5.56
C GLY A 223 -42.37 1.32 4.31
N ARG A 224 -41.88 0.84 3.16
CA ARG A 224 -42.28 1.43 1.87
C ARG A 224 -43.76 1.13 1.67
N LYS A 225 -44.56 2.15 1.35
CA LYS A 225 -45.89 1.92 0.78
C LYS A 225 -45.66 1.15 -0.53
N GLU A 226 -46.30 0.00 -0.68
CA GLU A 226 -46.33 -0.69 -1.96
C GLU A 226 -46.87 0.30 -3.00
N SER A 227 -46.01 0.80 -3.86
CA SER A 227 -46.48 1.39 -5.11
C SER A 227 -47.07 0.24 -5.89
N LYS A 228 -48.38 0.30 -6.21
CA LYS A 228 -48.91 -0.61 -7.21
C LYS A 228 -47.94 -0.54 -8.40
N PRO A 229 -47.47 -1.68 -8.92
CA PRO A 229 -46.61 -1.66 -10.08
C PRO A 229 -47.34 -0.86 -11.15
N GLU A 230 -46.77 0.28 -11.60
CA GLU A 230 -47.25 0.92 -12.79
C GLU A 230 -47.15 -0.12 -13.91
N PRO A 231 -48.22 -0.32 -14.68
CA PRO A 231 -48.16 -1.24 -15.80
C PRO A 231 -46.96 -0.85 -16.66
N VAL A 232 -46.07 -1.79 -16.90
CA VAL A 232 -44.79 -1.57 -17.63
C VAL A 232 -44.98 -1.00 -19.01
N HIS A 233 -46.23 -1.07 -19.50
CA HIS A 233 -46.70 -0.38 -20.74
C HIS A 233 -48.12 0.15 -20.50
N SER A 234 -48.38 1.41 -20.88
CA SER A 234 -49.76 1.88 -20.89
C SER A 234 -50.55 1.04 -21.90
N PRO A 235 -51.82 0.69 -21.58
CA PRO A 235 -52.67 -0.02 -22.54
C PRO A 235 -52.65 0.63 -23.93
N GLU A 236 -52.60 1.95 -24.00
CA GLU A 236 -52.50 2.75 -25.23
C GLU A 236 -51.23 2.47 -26.05
N LEU A 237 -50.08 2.27 -25.40
CA LEU A 237 -48.83 1.91 -26.07
C LEU A 237 -48.86 0.50 -26.65
N VAL A 238 -49.50 -0.44 -25.95
CA VAL A 238 -49.67 -1.82 -26.41
C VAL A 238 -50.60 -1.84 -27.62
N GLU A 239 -51.70 -1.06 -27.60
CA GLU A 239 -52.65 -0.96 -28.68
C GLU A 239 -52.05 -0.29 -29.92
N LEU A 240 -51.27 0.77 -29.72
CA LEU A 240 -50.55 1.48 -30.81
C LEU A 240 -49.49 0.56 -31.48
N LEU A 241 -48.77 -0.23 -30.69
CA LEU A 241 -47.81 -1.19 -31.21
C LEU A 241 -48.50 -2.33 -31.97
N ALA A 242 -49.64 -2.83 -31.47
CA ALA A 242 -50.42 -3.86 -32.14
C ALA A 242 -50.98 -3.36 -33.50
N GLN A 243 -51.50 -2.13 -33.56
CA GLN A 243 -51.94 -1.51 -34.83
C GLN A 243 -50.79 -1.38 -35.84
N LYS A 244 -49.62 -0.87 -35.41
CA LYS A 244 -48.47 -0.76 -36.30
C LYS A 244 -47.92 -2.09 -36.82
N ILE A 245 -48.04 -3.14 -36.03
CA ILE A 245 -47.65 -4.51 -36.45
C ILE A 245 -48.66 -5.02 -37.50
N LEU A 246 -49.96 -4.84 -37.27
CA LEU A 246 -51.00 -5.24 -38.21
C LEU A 246 -50.87 -4.51 -39.57
N GLU A 247 -50.67 -3.19 -39.57
CA GLU A 247 -50.44 -2.40 -40.79
C GLU A 247 -49.21 -2.86 -41.59
N ARG A 248 -48.16 -3.41 -40.92
CA ARG A 248 -46.97 -3.94 -41.61
C ARG A 248 -47.13 -5.37 -42.13
N LEU A 249 -48.12 -6.10 -41.67
CA LEU A 249 -48.41 -7.46 -42.12
C LEU A 249 -49.41 -7.49 -43.31
N GLU A 250 -50.11 -6.38 -43.57
CA GLU A 250 -51.05 -6.20 -44.68
C GLU A 250 -50.37 -5.62 -45.95
N HIS A 251 -49.08 -5.34 -45.90
CA HIS A 251 -48.23 -4.91 -47.03
C HIS A 251 -47.06 -5.87 -47.20
#